data_cd2f8063df7f0db8cbdd8e53073e6ec2
#
_entry.id   cd2f8063df7f0db8cbdd8e53073e6ec2
#
_cell.length_a   1.000
_cell.length_b   1.000
_cell.length_c   1.000
_cell.angle_alpha   90.00
_cell.angle_beta   90.00
_cell.angle_gamma   90.00
#
_symmetry.space_group_name_H-M   'P 1'
#
loop_
_entity.id
_entity.type
_entity.pdbx_description
1 polymer ?
#
loop_
_entity_poly.entity_id
_entity_poly.type
_entity_poly.pdbx_seq_one_letter_code
_entity_poly.pdbx_strand_id
1 'polypeptide(L)'
;SECLVGSEMCIRDSNNQLRSEGADCLILAALDEIAWTFNIRGTDVTYNPVVVSYAFVSEDESVLFIKPEKLTAEITEHLKKEGVTLAEYSMIQRYLSRLPENSRVFVDMNKTNVSLYDAIPGSCTIVEGISPANHLKSIKNETEIKGFQNAVVKDGVALTKFYIWLEKQMAEGAQVTEISAAEKLTALRAEQPQYIMDSF
;
A
#
# COMPACT_ATOMS: atom_id res chain seq x y z
N SER A 1 -2.06 18.54 -2.51
CA SER A 1 -1.96 17.18 -3.04
C SER A 1 -3.35 16.74 -3.47
N GLU A 2 -3.56 16.64 -4.77
CA GLU A 2 -4.81 16.09 -5.31
C GLU A 2 -4.90 14.62 -4.85
N CYS A 3 -5.98 14.30 -4.16
CA CYS A 3 -6.25 12.97 -3.64
C CYS A 3 -6.42 12.00 -4.82
N LEU A 4 -5.53 11.05 -4.92
CA LEU A 4 -5.55 9.97 -5.91
C LEU A 4 -6.68 8.98 -5.57
N VAL A 5 -7.94 9.28 -5.74
CA VAL A 5 -9.10 8.45 -5.35
C VAL A 5 -9.26 8.35 -3.82
N GLY A 6 -10.40 8.72 -3.27
CA GLY A 6 -10.65 8.58 -1.83
C GLY A 6 -10.70 7.12 -1.41
N SER A 7 -10.27 6.82 -0.20
CA SER A 7 -10.33 5.47 0.42
C SER A 7 -11.74 4.88 0.31
N GLU A 8 -12.77 5.69 0.42
CA GLU A 8 -14.18 5.29 0.28
C GLU A 8 -14.45 4.55 -1.05
N MET A 9 -13.91 5.04 -2.17
CA MET A 9 -14.10 4.39 -3.48
C MET A 9 -13.40 3.02 -3.54
N CYS A 10 -12.14 2.94 -3.08
CA CYS A 10 -11.38 1.69 -3.06
C CYS A 10 -12.02 0.65 -2.13
N ILE A 11 -12.50 1.08 -0.96
CA ILE A 11 -13.21 0.23 -0.01
C ILE A 11 -14.52 -0.30 -0.63
N ARG A 12 -15.32 0.58 -1.25
CA ARG A 12 -16.57 0.20 -1.90
C ARG A 12 -16.34 -0.79 -3.05
N ASP A 13 -15.34 -0.57 -3.88
CA ASP A 13 -15.04 -1.46 -5.00
C ASP A 13 -14.53 -2.82 -4.50
N SER A 14 -13.75 -2.85 -3.42
CA SER A 14 -13.34 -4.09 -2.75
C SER A 14 -14.56 -4.85 -2.21
N ASN A 15 -15.52 -4.18 -1.58
CA ASN A 15 -16.74 -4.79 -1.08
C ASN A 15 -17.63 -5.34 -2.21
N ASN A 16 -17.73 -4.64 -3.33
CA ASN A 16 -18.49 -5.13 -4.50
C ASN A 16 -17.88 -6.42 -5.04
N GLN A 17 -16.56 -6.51 -5.11
CA GLN A 17 -15.89 -7.72 -5.56
C GLN A 17 -16.01 -8.85 -4.54
N LEU A 18 -15.92 -8.58 -3.23
CA LEU A 18 -16.17 -9.57 -2.18
C LEU A 18 -17.53 -10.24 -2.30
N ARG A 19 -18.56 -9.47 -2.59
CA ARG A 19 -19.91 -10.01 -2.81
C ARG A 19 -19.94 -10.97 -4.00
N SER A 20 -19.26 -10.65 -5.09
CA SER A 20 -19.18 -11.52 -6.28
C SER A 20 -18.45 -12.84 -6.00
N GLU A 21 -17.48 -12.81 -5.08
CA GLU A 21 -16.75 -14.00 -4.61
C GLU A 21 -17.51 -14.77 -3.51
N GLY A 22 -18.66 -14.27 -3.09
CA GLY A 22 -19.47 -14.89 -2.06
C GLY A 22 -18.89 -14.76 -0.65
N ALA A 23 -18.10 -13.74 -0.36
CA ALA A 23 -17.55 -13.44 0.94
C ALA A 23 -18.24 -12.25 1.61
N ASP A 24 -18.24 -12.23 2.94
CA ASP A 24 -18.86 -11.17 3.75
C ASP A 24 -17.79 -10.14 4.20
N CYS A 25 -16.54 -10.56 4.32
CA CYS A 25 -15.44 -9.70 4.76
C CYS A 25 -14.09 -10.17 4.20
N LEU A 26 -13.11 -9.27 4.24
CA LEU A 26 -11.74 -9.44 3.75
C LEU A 26 -10.73 -9.09 4.84
N ILE A 27 -9.72 -9.92 5.00
CA ILE A 27 -8.54 -9.60 5.79
C ILE A 27 -7.42 -9.17 4.86
N LEU A 28 -6.90 -7.96 5.06
CA LEU A 28 -5.74 -7.43 4.35
C LEU A 28 -4.50 -7.48 5.25
N ALA A 29 -3.47 -8.17 4.78
CA ALA A 29 -2.18 -8.28 5.44
C ALA A 29 -1.01 -7.77 4.58
N ALA A 30 -1.19 -7.65 3.27
CA ALA A 30 -0.20 -7.08 2.38
C ALA A 30 -0.16 -5.55 2.51
N LEU A 31 1.01 -4.99 2.86
CA LEU A 31 1.15 -3.58 3.19
C LEU A 31 0.86 -2.65 2.00
N ASP A 32 1.19 -3.05 0.80
CA ASP A 32 0.92 -2.31 -0.44
C ASP A 32 -0.56 -2.30 -0.81
N GLU A 33 -1.29 -3.36 -0.50
CA GLU A 33 -2.74 -3.42 -0.67
C GLU A 33 -3.46 -2.53 0.35
N ILE A 34 -3.00 -2.53 1.60
CA ILE A 34 -3.50 -1.64 2.65
C ILE A 34 -3.23 -0.18 2.29
N ALA A 35 -1.99 0.12 1.85
CA ALA A 35 -1.59 1.45 1.42
C ALA A 35 -2.46 1.99 0.27
N TRP A 36 -2.83 1.11 -0.67
CA TRP A 36 -3.72 1.45 -1.77
C TRP A 36 -5.17 1.61 -1.31
N THR A 37 -5.70 0.65 -0.53
CA THR A 37 -7.11 0.64 -0.10
C THR A 37 -7.46 1.85 0.76
N PHE A 38 -6.56 2.25 1.67
CA PHE A 38 -6.78 3.38 2.59
C PHE A 38 -6.08 4.66 2.15
N ASN A 39 -5.43 4.66 0.99
CA ASN A 39 -4.66 5.79 0.45
C ASN A 39 -3.67 6.38 1.46
N ILE A 40 -3.00 5.53 2.22
CA ILE A 40 -1.98 5.91 3.20
C ILE A 40 -0.58 5.54 2.74
N ARG A 41 0.38 6.33 3.16
CA ARG A 41 1.81 6.09 2.90
C ARG A 41 2.58 6.26 4.19
N GLY A 42 3.70 5.54 4.29
CA GLY A 42 4.59 5.60 5.45
C GLY A 42 6.03 5.28 5.07
N THR A 43 6.90 5.23 6.06
CA THR A 43 8.34 5.03 5.90
C THR A 43 8.86 3.85 6.72
N ASP A 44 7.98 2.89 7.03
CA ASP A 44 8.33 1.74 7.89
C ASP A 44 9.24 0.73 7.19
N VAL A 45 9.18 0.69 5.87
CA VAL A 45 9.98 -0.21 5.03
C VAL A 45 10.86 0.64 4.12
N THR A 46 12.16 0.42 4.18
CA THR A 46 13.13 1.12 3.33
C THR A 46 12.81 0.87 1.86
N TYR A 47 12.81 1.93 1.05
CA TYR A 47 12.50 1.91 -0.39
C TYR A 47 11.05 1.53 -0.75
N ASN A 48 10.17 1.43 0.24
CA ASN A 48 8.76 1.13 0.00
C ASN A 48 7.87 2.06 0.85
N PRO A 49 7.03 2.91 0.24
CA PRO A 49 6.24 3.91 0.97
C PRO A 49 4.99 3.30 1.63
N VAL A 50 5.18 2.31 2.48
CA VAL A 50 4.11 1.61 3.21
C VAL A 50 4.24 1.78 4.71
N VAL A 51 3.15 1.52 5.43
CA VAL A 51 3.10 1.51 6.89
C VAL A 51 2.71 0.13 7.40
N VAL A 52 3.40 -0.35 8.43
CA VAL A 52 3.11 -1.65 9.06
C VAL A 52 1.74 -1.57 9.73
N SER A 53 0.80 -2.33 9.19
CA SER A 53 -0.60 -2.35 9.57
C SER A 53 -1.28 -3.63 9.12
N TYR A 54 -2.48 -3.87 9.61
CA TYR A 54 -3.44 -4.84 9.09
C TYR A 54 -4.76 -4.13 8.83
N ALA A 55 -5.61 -4.74 8.03
CA ALA A 55 -6.95 -4.20 7.85
C ALA A 55 -8.01 -5.31 7.74
N PHE A 56 -9.21 -4.93 8.13
CA PHE A 56 -10.43 -5.70 7.94
C PHE A 56 -11.41 -4.83 7.16
N VAL A 57 -12.04 -5.39 6.15
CA VAL A 57 -13.00 -4.69 5.29
C VAL A 57 -14.24 -5.54 5.14
N SER A 58 -15.40 -4.97 5.41
CA SER A 58 -16.72 -5.54 5.18
C SER A 58 -17.66 -4.49 4.63
N GLU A 59 -18.89 -4.85 4.32
CA GLU A 59 -19.91 -3.89 3.89
C GLU A 59 -20.21 -2.85 4.98
N ASP A 60 -20.24 -3.28 6.23
CA ASP A 60 -20.70 -2.46 7.35
C ASP A 60 -19.57 -1.65 7.98
N GLU A 61 -18.32 -2.13 7.89
CA GLU A 61 -17.20 -1.46 8.51
C GLU A 61 -15.86 -1.72 7.81
N SER A 62 -14.96 -0.76 7.95
CA SER A 62 -13.56 -0.87 7.57
C SER A 62 -12.69 -0.49 8.75
N VAL A 63 -11.82 -1.41 9.18
CA VAL A 63 -10.96 -1.22 10.35
C VAL A 63 -9.50 -1.28 9.93
N LEU A 64 -8.75 -0.23 10.26
CA LEU A 64 -7.31 -0.18 10.09
C LEU A 64 -6.62 -0.39 11.44
N PHE A 65 -5.86 -1.48 11.56
CA PHE A 65 -5.07 -1.83 12.73
C PHE A 65 -3.65 -1.30 12.56
N ILE A 66 -3.33 -0.23 13.26
CA ILE A 66 -2.07 0.51 13.14
C ILE A 66 -1.63 1.02 14.50
N LYS A 67 -0.32 1.19 14.69
CA LYS A 67 0.20 1.80 15.92
C LYS A 67 -0.16 3.28 15.98
N PRO A 68 -0.76 3.77 17.10
CA PRO A 68 -1.23 5.16 17.20
C PRO A 68 -0.15 6.21 16.96
N GLU A 69 1.10 5.94 17.34
CA GLU A 69 2.22 6.86 17.17
C GLU A 69 2.57 7.15 15.69
N LYS A 70 2.02 6.38 14.75
CA LYS A 70 2.22 6.59 13.31
C LYS A 70 1.16 7.50 12.69
N LEU A 71 0.14 7.84 13.44
CA LEU A 71 -0.98 8.63 12.98
C LEU A 71 -0.83 10.09 13.43
N THR A 72 -0.83 11.01 12.48
CA THR A 72 -1.02 12.44 12.77
C THR A 72 -2.50 12.73 13.02
N ALA A 73 -2.80 13.85 13.67
CA ALA A 73 -4.19 14.28 13.87
C ALA A 73 -4.93 14.46 12.53
N GLU A 74 -4.24 14.99 11.52
CA GLU A 74 -4.77 15.20 10.17
C GLU A 74 -5.14 13.87 9.49
N ILE A 75 -4.23 12.89 9.51
CA ILE A 75 -4.48 11.55 8.93
C ILE A 75 -5.62 10.86 9.69
N THR A 76 -5.64 10.96 11.00
CA THR A 76 -6.70 10.39 11.84
C THR A 76 -8.07 10.96 11.48
N GLU A 77 -8.16 12.29 11.31
CA GLU A 77 -9.40 12.94 10.93
C GLU A 77 -9.83 12.57 9.50
N HIS A 78 -8.87 12.52 8.58
CA HIS A 78 -9.13 12.11 7.21
C HIS A 78 -9.71 10.68 7.14
N LEU A 79 -9.05 9.70 7.75
CA LEU A 79 -9.52 8.32 7.76
C LEU A 79 -10.90 8.16 8.41
N LYS A 80 -11.16 8.90 9.49
CA LYS A 80 -12.49 8.91 10.12
C LYS A 80 -13.58 9.48 9.22
N LYS A 81 -13.28 10.53 8.47
CA LYS A 81 -14.22 11.11 7.47
C LYS A 81 -14.54 10.13 6.34
N GLU A 82 -13.58 9.29 5.98
CA GLU A 82 -13.74 8.22 4.99
C GLU A 82 -14.41 6.95 5.58
N GLY A 83 -14.93 7.01 6.81
CA GLY A 83 -15.62 5.90 7.47
C GLY A 83 -14.71 4.79 8.00
N VAL A 84 -13.41 5.06 8.15
CA VAL A 84 -12.43 4.07 8.64
C VAL A 84 -12.33 4.12 10.15
N THR A 85 -12.56 3.00 10.80
CA THR A 85 -12.30 2.80 12.22
C THR A 85 -10.82 2.51 12.45
N LEU A 86 -10.19 3.22 13.38
CA LEU A 86 -8.80 3.01 13.76
C LEU A 86 -8.71 2.16 15.01
N ALA A 87 -7.90 1.14 14.99
CA ALA A 87 -7.63 0.25 16.10
C ALA A 87 -6.12 0.05 16.30
N GLU A 88 -5.73 -0.29 17.51
CA GLU A 88 -4.33 -0.57 17.82
C GLU A 88 -3.87 -1.85 17.11
N TYR A 89 -2.65 -1.85 16.56
CA TYR A 89 -2.08 -2.89 15.70
C TYR A 89 -2.20 -4.30 16.29
N SER A 90 -1.94 -4.46 17.58
CA SER A 90 -1.99 -5.75 18.28
C SER A 90 -3.40 -6.32 18.44
N MET A 91 -4.42 -5.52 18.22
CA MET A 91 -5.81 -5.94 18.44
C MET A 91 -6.41 -6.79 17.32
N ILE A 92 -5.73 -6.94 16.18
CA ILE A 92 -6.26 -7.65 15.00
C ILE A 92 -6.69 -9.08 15.33
N GLN A 93 -5.87 -9.87 16.02
CA GLN A 93 -6.21 -11.26 16.35
C GLN A 93 -7.44 -11.35 17.27
N ARG A 94 -7.50 -10.48 18.28
CA ARG A 94 -8.65 -10.40 19.17
C ARG A 94 -9.92 -9.95 18.45
N TYR A 95 -9.78 -9.09 17.44
CA TYR A 95 -10.89 -8.67 16.61
C TYR A 95 -11.39 -9.85 15.76
N LEU A 96 -10.49 -10.53 15.06
CA LEU A 96 -10.84 -11.69 14.21
C LEU A 96 -11.48 -12.82 15.02
N SER A 97 -11.00 -13.09 16.24
CA SER A 97 -11.56 -14.14 17.11
C SER A 97 -13.02 -13.89 17.56
N ARG A 98 -13.57 -12.72 17.25
CA ARG A 98 -14.94 -12.32 17.60
C ARG A 98 -15.85 -12.18 16.38
N LEU A 99 -15.40 -12.63 15.21
CA LEU A 99 -16.24 -12.62 14.02
C LEU A 99 -17.51 -13.42 14.27
N PRO A 100 -18.66 -12.97 13.75
CA PRO A 100 -19.92 -13.68 13.89
C PRO A 100 -19.84 -15.11 13.33
N GLU A 101 -20.58 -16.03 13.94
CA GLU A 101 -20.69 -17.39 13.42
C GLU A 101 -21.22 -17.40 11.98
N ASN A 102 -20.72 -18.33 11.20
CA ASN A 102 -21.06 -18.50 9.78
C ASN A 102 -20.63 -17.36 8.85
N SER A 103 -19.83 -16.38 9.34
CA SER A 103 -19.21 -15.38 8.45
C SER A 103 -18.35 -16.04 7.39
N ARG A 104 -18.43 -15.58 6.16
CA ARG A 104 -17.58 -16.02 5.05
C ARG A 104 -16.42 -15.04 4.91
N VAL A 105 -15.24 -15.47 5.35
CA VAL A 105 -14.04 -14.64 5.46
C VAL A 105 -13.14 -14.88 4.25
N PHE A 106 -12.93 -13.85 3.45
CA PHE A 106 -12.00 -13.92 2.31
C PHE A 106 -10.56 -13.80 2.81
N VAL A 107 -9.72 -14.74 2.39
CA VAL A 107 -8.32 -14.81 2.78
C VAL A 107 -7.45 -15.08 1.55
N ASP A 108 -6.47 -14.22 1.30
CA ASP A 108 -5.38 -14.52 0.37
C ASP A 108 -4.29 -15.29 1.13
N MET A 109 -4.22 -16.59 0.90
CA MET A 109 -3.30 -17.51 1.59
C MET A 109 -1.83 -17.18 1.33
N ASN A 110 -1.50 -16.49 0.23
CA ASN A 110 -0.14 -16.08 -0.09
C ASN A 110 0.30 -14.81 0.65
N LYS A 111 -0.65 -14.09 1.23
CA LYS A 111 -0.44 -12.77 1.88
C LYS A 111 -0.75 -12.80 3.37
N THR A 112 -1.62 -13.70 3.81
CA THR A 112 -2.05 -13.79 5.20
C THR A 112 -1.14 -14.72 5.99
N ASN A 113 -0.61 -14.24 7.10
CA ASN A 113 0.22 -15.07 7.96
C ASN A 113 -0.64 -16.04 8.80
N VAL A 114 -0.01 -17.15 9.24
CA VAL A 114 -0.66 -18.21 10.01
C VAL A 114 -1.36 -17.69 11.27
N SER A 115 -0.76 -16.72 11.95
CA SER A 115 -1.30 -16.16 13.20
C SER A 115 -2.65 -15.44 13.00
N LEU A 116 -2.86 -14.79 11.86
CA LEU A 116 -4.15 -14.20 11.50
C LEU A 116 -5.15 -15.28 11.09
N TYR A 117 -4.70 -16.26 10.32
CA TYR A 117 -5.53 -17.36 9.88
C TYR A 117 -6.08 -18.17 11.09
N ASP A 118 -5.22 -18.53 12.04
CA ASP A 118 -5.58 -19.25 13.24
C ASP A 118 -6.48 -18.44 14.19
N ALA A 119 -6.52 -17.13 14.07
CA ALA A 119 -7.40 -16.28 14.86
C ALA A 119 -8.85 -16.26 14.34
N ILE A 120 -9.11 -16.75 13.15
CA ILE A 120 -10.47 -16.85 12.59
C ILE A 120 -11.20 -18.01 13.28
N PRO A 121 -12.41 -17.80 13.84
CA PRO A 121 -13.16 -18.88 14.47
C PRO A 121 -13.48 -20.03 13.50
N GLY A 122 -13.40 -21.27 13.99
CA GLY A 122 -13.76 -22.45 13.21
C GLY A 122 -15.24 -22.51 12.82
N SER A 123 -16.09 -21.64 13.35
CA SER A 123 -17.48 -21.44 12.95
C SER A 123 -17.63 -20.59 11.69
N CYS A 124 -16.56 -19.90 11.24
CA CYS A 124 -16.53 -19.16 10.00
C CYS A 124 -16.16 -20.06 8.81
N THR A 125 -16.55 -19.64 7.63
CA THR A 125 -16.18 -20.28 6.37
C THR A 125 -15.06 -19.48 5.70
N ILE A 126 -13.94 -20.11 5.37
CA ILE A 126 -12.87 -19.48 4.63
C ILE A 126 -13.18 -19.50 3.13
N VAL A 127 -13.11 -18.34 2.49
CA VAL A 127 -13.15 -18.17 1.04
C VAL A 127 -11.74 -17.82 0.59
N GLU A 128 -11.08 -18.75 -0.11
CA GLU A 128 -9.70 -18.57 -0.55
C GLU A 128 -9.65 -17.94 -1.94
N GLY A 129 -8.73 -17.00 -2.15
CA GLY A 129 -8.53 -16.37 -3.46
C GLY A 129 -7.41 -15.34 -3.46
N ILE A 130 -7.20 -14.74 -4.61
CA ILE A 130 -6.31 -13.57 -4.73
C ILE A 130 -7.09 -12.34 -4.24
N SER A 131 -6.47 -11.57 -3.35
CA SER A 131 -7.09 -10.39 -2.75
C SER A 131 -7.76 -9.47 -3.81
N PRO A 132 -9.03 -9.09 -3.63
CA PRO A 132 -9.70 -8.10 -4.48
C PRO A 132 -8.89 -6.80 -4.61
N ALA A 133 -8.28 -6.34 -3.55
CA ALA A 133 -7.44 -5.14 -3.57
C ALA A 133 -6.24 -5.29 -4.51
N ASN A 134 -5.65 -6.48 -4.60
CA ASN A 134 -4.56 -6.76 -5.55
C ASN A 134 -5.04 -6.60 -7.01
N HIS A 135 -6.18 -7.16 -7.34
CA HIS A 135 -6.76 -7.05 -8.67
C HIS A 135 -7.10 -5.60 -9.02
N LEU A 136 -7.86 -4.92 -8.16
CA LEU A 136 -8.30 -3.54 -8.36
C LEU A 136 -7.11 -2.57 -8.49
N LYS A 137 -6.10 -2.70 -7.64
CA LYS A 137 -4.84 -1.91 -7.72
C LYS A 137 -4.10 -2.11 -9.04
N SER A 138 -4.25 -3.26 -9.68
CA SER A 138 -3.60 -3.54 -10.97
C SER A 138 -4.20 -2.73 -12.11
N ILE A 139 -5.47 -2.34 -12.02
CA ILE A 139 -6.21 -1.56 -13.01
C ILE A 139 -6.13 -0.08 -12.62
N LYS A 140 -5.27 0.68 -13.29
CA LYS A 140 -5.02 2.08 -12.97
C LYS A 140 -6.12 2.98 -13.52
N ASN A 141 -6.59 3.92 -12.69
CA ASN A 141 -7.49 4.99 -13.10
C ASN A 141 -6.74 6.11 -13.85
N GLU A 142 -7.47 7.09 -14.39
CA GLU A 142 -6.88 8.19 -15.16
C GLU A 142 -5.89 9.04 -14.35
N THR A 143 -6.15 9.25 -13.07
CA THR A 143 -5.28 10.03 -12.18
C THR A 143 -3.98 9.27 -11.89
N GLU A 144 -4.06 7.97 -11.63
CA GLU A 144 -2.89 7.10 -11.47
C GLU A 144 -2.07 7.03 -12.75
N ILE A 145 -2.71 6.91 -13.93
CA ILE A 145 -2.03 6.91 -15.23
C ILE A 145 -1.26 8.23 -15.44
N LYS A 146 -1.88 9.37 -15.18
CA LYS A 146 -1.21 10.68 -15.25
C LYS A 146 -0.03 10.78 -14.27
N GLY A 147 -0.20 10.24 -13.06
CA GLY A 147 0.87 10.13 -12.07
C GLY A 147 2.06 9.34 -12.58
N PHE A 148 1.82 8.17 -13.16
CA PHE A 148 2.87 7.34 -13.78
C PHE A 148 3.55 8.06 -14.94
N GLN A 149 2.81 8.68 -15.86
CA GLN A 149 3.37 9.44 -16.97
C GLN A 149 4.30 10.56 -16.48
N ASN A 150 3.88 11.33 -15.48
CA ASN A 150 4.69 12.36 -14.88
C ASN A 150 5.95 11.82 -14.20
N ALA A 151 5.83 10.71 -13.47
CA ALA A 151 6.96 10.07 -12.81
C ALA A 151 8.00 9.56 -13.81
N VAL A 152 7.56 8.92 -14.91
CA VAL A 152 8.43 8.43 -15.98
C VAL A 152 9.20 9.57 -16.66
N VAL A 153 8.56 10.72 -16.90
CA VAL A 153 9.24 11.90 -17.47
C VAL A 153 10.31 12.42 -16.51
N LYS A 154 10.00 12.56 -15.22
CA LYS A 154 10.94 13.02 -14.21
C LYS A 154 12.14 12.06 -14.07
N ASP A 155 11.88 10.77 -14.00
CA ASP A 155 12.93 9.76 -13.95
C ASP A 155 13.78 9.75 -15.23
N GLY A 156 13.16 9.89 -16.38
CA GLY A 156 13.84 10.04 -17.67
C GLY A 156 14.81 11.22 -17.73
N VAL A 157 14.43 12.37 -17.14
CA VAL A 157 15.32 13.52 -17.01
C VAL A 157 16.51 13.20 -16.11
N ALA A 158 16.28 12.56 -14.95
CA ALA A 158 17.35 12.17 -14.03
C ALA A 158 18.30 11.16 -14.68
N LEU A 159 17.78 10.14 -15.35
CA LEU A 159 18.56 9.14 -16.08
C LEU A 159 19.39 9.76 -17.22
N THR A 160 18.82 10.67 -18.00
CA THR A 160 19.55 11.34 -19.07
C THR A 160 20.72 12.16 -18.51
N LYS A 161 20.51 12.93 -17.44
CA LYS A 161 21.57 13.66 -16.76
C LYS A 161 22.63 12.71 -16.19
N PHE A 162 22.23 11.55 -15.67
CA PHE A 162 23.12 10.55 -15.15
C PHE A 162 24.01 9.95 -16.26
N TYR A 163 23.47 9.59 -17.40
CA TYR A 163 24.27 9.07 -18.51
C TYR A 163 25.28 10.08 -19.04
N ILE A 164 24.88 11.36 -19.19
CA ILE A 164 25.80 12.42 -19.59
C ILE A 164 26.95 12.56 -18.58
N TRP A 165 26.64 12.52 -17.28
CA TRP A 165 27.64 12.57 -16.23
C TRP A 165 28.56 11.34 -16.30
N LEU A 166 28.01 10.14 -16.44
CA LEU A 166 28.77 8.90 -16.47
C LEU A 166 29.74 8.86 -17.66
N GLU A 167 29.27 9.19 -18.86
CA GLU A 167 30.10 9.26 -20.07
C GLU A 167 31.26 10.23 -19.88
N LYS A 168 31.01 11.40 -19.29
CA LYS A 168 32.06 12.37 -18.98
C LYS A 168 33.08 11.81 -18.00
N GLN A 169 32.67 11.20 -16.90
CA GLN A 169 33.56 10.60 -15.91
C GLN A 169 34.43 9.50 -16.53
N MET A 170 33.84 8.64 -17.36
CA MET A 170 34.58 7.58 -18.05
C MET A 170 35.61 8.14 -19.04
N ALA A 171 35.26 9.19 -19.80
CA ALA A 171 36.17 9.85 -20.73
C ALA A 171 37.37 10.55 -20.02
N GLU A 172 37.14 11.07 -18.83
CA GLU A 172 38.14 11.70 -17.98
C GLU A 172 39.00 10.66 -17.18
N GLY A 173 38.69 9.37 -17.29
CA GLY A 173 39.41 8.31 -16.55
C GLY A 173 39.11 8.30 -15.06
N ALA A 174 38.02 8.91 -14.62
CA ALA A 174 37.62 8.91 -13.22
C ALA A 174 37.22 7.51 -12.74
N GLN A 175 37.56 7.20 -11.50
CA GLN A 175 37.11 5.94 -10.89
C GLN A 175 35.64 6.06 -10.44
N VAL A 176 34.75 5.49 -11.21
CA VAL A 176 33.33 5.35 -10.87
C VAL A 176 33.09 3.95 -10.33
N THR A 177 32.49 3.84 -9.15
CA THR A 177 32.06 2.59 -8.55
C THR A 177 30.54 2.45 -8.66
N GLU A 178 30.01 1.25 -8.45
CA GLU A 178 28.56 1.01 -8.39
C GLU A 178 27.89 1.90 -7.33
N ILE A 179 28.55 2.08 -6.19
CA ILE A 179 28.04 2.92 -5.09
C ILE A 179 27.99 4.39 -5.53
N SER A 180 29.11 4.95 -6.05
CA SER A 180 29.13 6.36 -6.46
C SER A 180 28.19 6.65 -7.63
N ALA A 181 27.96 5.68 -8.51
CA ALA A 181 26.97 5.77 -9.58
C ALA A 181 25.54 5.79 -9.03
N ALA A 182 25.23 4.91 -8.08
CA ALA A 182 23.92 4.87 -7.43
C ALA A 182 23.64 6.18 -6.66
N GLU A 183 24.58 6.66 -5.87
CA GLU A 183 24.48 7.93 -5.13
C GLU A 183 24.26 9.11 -6.09
N LYS A 184 24.97 9.13 -7.23
CA LYS A 184 24.77 10.18 -8.24
C LYS A 184 23.37 10.15 -8.85
N LEU A 185 22.86 8.96 -9.17
CA LEU A 185 21.51 8.83 -9.72
C LEU A 185 20.45 9.24 -8.70
N THR A 186 20.59 8.81 -7.44
CA THR A 186 19.72 9.23 -6.32
C THR A 186 19.71 10.76 -6.18
N ALA A 187 20.89 11.41 -6.21
CA ALA A 187 21.01 12.87 -6.14
C ALA A 187 20.26 13.56 -7.29
N LEU A 188 20.37 13.04 -8.51
CA LEU A 188 19.69 13.59 -9.69
C LEU A 188 18.17 13.39 -9.65
N ARG A 189 17.70 12.28 -9.09
CA ARG A 189 16.28 12.04 -8.82
C ARG A 189 15.75 12.98 -7.75
N ALA A 190 16.54 13.25 -6.72
CA ALA A 190 16.19 14.18 -5.65
C ALA A 190 16.06 15.64 -6.09
N GLU A 191 16.65 16.02 -7.23
CA GLU A 191 16.41 17.33 -7.86
C GLU A 191 14.98 17.48 -8.42
N GLN A 192 14.29 16.35 -8.66
CA GLN A 192 12.95 16.38 -9.22
C GLN A 192 11.90 16.69 -8.15
N PRO A 193 10.87 17.50 -8.48
CA PRO A 193 9.82 17.82 -7.53
C PRO A 193 9.04 16.56 -7.12
N GLN A 194 8.66 16.49 -5.84
CA GLN A 194 7.92 15.39 -5.23
C GLN A 194 8.72 14.08 -5.07
N TYR A 195 10.04 14.11 -5.21
CA TYR A 195 10.87 12.98 -4.81
C TYR A 195 10.73 12.74 -3.29
N ILE A 196 10.55 11.49 -2.91
CA ILE A 196 10.45 11.08 -1.50
C ILE A 196 11.64 10.19 -1.13
N MET A 197 11.85 9.12 -1.90
CA MET A 197 12.93 8.15 -1.71
C MET A 197 13.14 7.34 -2.99
N ASP A 198 14.26 6.64 -3.08
CA ASP A 198 14.46 5.64 -4.12
C ASP A 198 13.52 4.43 -3.89
N SER A 199 13.20 3.73 -4.96
CA SER A 199 12.57 2.41 -4.91
C SER A 199 13.65 1.32 -5.00
N PHE A 200 13.29 0.13 -4.59
CA PHE A 200 14.14 -1.05 -4.77
C PHE A 200 14.01 -1.64 -6.17
#